data_9ac14bf6dae87d532576f996538ada32
#
_entry.id   9ac14bf6dae87d532576f996538ada32
#
_cell.length_a   1.000
_cell.length_b   1.000
_cell.length_c   1.000
_cell.angle_alpha   90.00
_cell.angle_beta   90.00
_cell.angle_gamma   90.00
#
_symmetry.space_group_name_H-M   'P 1'
#
loop_
_entity.id
_entity.type
_entity.pdbx_description
1 polymer ?
#
loop_
_entity_poly.entity_id
_entity_poly.type
_entity_poly.pdbx_seq_one_letter_code
_entity_poly.pdbx_strand_id
1 'polypeptide(L)'
;LTTEAKKGKNAKGEAGYFLSGTKKWITNGFFADYYVVACRTGGKGGKGISLVLAEHNNGFVDRHKIETQGMRGSGSSLINFDELFVPASHILGRENDGFKGIVSNFNHERLAIIYQALRLSRVVIEDCMSWAHQRETFGVKLIEHAVIRQKLGVMSGRVEALQAWVNDLAYQYKTLPPQQAMIKLGGPIATCKAYATQTMELCAREGSQIFGGLSYTRGGKGGRVERIYREVRAFAIPGGSE
;
A
#
# COMPACT_ATOMS: atom_id res chain seq x y z
N LEU A 1 12.71 12.92 -8.82
CA LEU A 1 13.26 12.74 -7.48
C LEU A 1 14.15 13.94 -7.17
N THR A 2 13.82 14.71 -6.13
CA THR A 2 14.49 15.97 -5.75
C THR A 2 15.36 15.82 -4.50
N THR A 3 15.19 14.76 -3.71
CA THR A 3 16.08 14.47 -2.58
C THR A 3 17.48 14.14 -3.10
N GLU A 4 18.50 14.83 -2.63
CA GLU A 4 19.89 14.74 -3.08
C GLU A 4 20.79 14.24 -1.96
N ALA A 5 21.89 13.56 -2.33
CA ALA A 5 22.96 13.18 -1.41
C ALA A 5 24.31 13.60 -2.02
N LYS A 6 24.89 14.65 -1.46
CA LYS A 6 26.17 15.25 -1.93
C LYS A 6 27.35 14.62 -1.21
N LYS A 7 28.37 14.20 -1.96
CA LYS A 7 29.62 13.68 -1.37
C LYS A 7 30.31 14.72 -0.51
N GLY A 8 30.82 14.28 0.64
CA GLY A 8 31.59 15.13 1.53
C GLY A 8 32.28 14.35 2.66
N LYS A 9 32.87 15.06 3.55
CA LYS A 9 33.45 14.51 4.80
C LYS A 9 32.82 15.22 5.99
N ASN A 10 32.50 14.46 7.03
CA ASN A 10 32.03 15.04 8.28
C ASN A 10 33.18 15.71 9.09
N ALA A 11 32.85 16.32 10.22
CA ALA A 11 33.81 16.99 11.08
C ALA A 11 34.93 16.07 11.61
N LYS A 12 34.73 14.75 11.58
CA LYS A 12 35.73 13.73 11.96
C LYS A 12 36.58 13.26 10.78
N GLY A 13 36.38 13.83 9.57
CA GLY A 13 37.12 13.45 8.35
C GLY A 13 36.61 12.18 7.68
N GLU A 14 35.51 11.59 8.15
CA GLU A 14 34.89 10.40 7.56
C GLU A 14 34.19 10.74 6.23
N ALA A 15 34.44 9.96 5.20
CA ALA A 15 33.84 10.12 3.89
C ALA A 15 32.40 9.59 3.87
N GLY A 16 31.50 10.33 3.24
CA GLY A 16 30.08 9.97 3.14
C GLY A 16 29.30 10.93 2.26
N TYR A 17 28.05 11.12 2.60
CA TYR A 17 27.10 11.95 1.85
C TYR A 17 26.32 12.83 2.81
N PHE A 18 26.01 14.04 2.40
CA PHE A 18 25.07 14.94 3.05
C PHE A 18 23.73 14.81 2.33
N LEU A 19 22.74 14.24 3.02
CA LEU A 19 21.41 13.98 2.51
C LEU A 19 20.48 15.16 2.80
N SER A 20 19.89 15.74 1.75
CA SER A 20 18.95 16.86 1.87
C SER A 20 17.71 16.65 0.97
N GLY A 21 16.55 17.05 1.47
CA GLY A 21 15.29 16.99 0.74
C GLY A 21 14.14 16.37 1.52
N THR A 22 12.99 16.28 0.88
CA THR A 22 11.74 15.89 1.51
C THR A 22 11.23 14.56 0.97
N LYS A 23 10.69 13.72 1.84
CA LYS A 23 9.90 12.53 1.52
C LYS A 23 8.52 12.65 2.10
N LYS A 24 7.49 12.33 1.32
CA LYS A 24 6.09 12.41 1.75
C LYS A 24 5.39 11.07 1.57
N TRP A 25 4.38 10.82 2.37
CA TRP A 25 3.58 9.58 2.38
C TRP A 25 4.39 8.36 2.81
N ILE A 26 5.30 8.56 3.77
CA ILE A 26 6.17 7.48 4.24
C ILE A 26 5.48 6.73 5.37
N THR A 27 4.98 5.54 5.04
CA THR A 27 4.42 4.60 6.02
C THR A 27 5.47 4.25 7.07
N ASN A 28 5.08 4.21 8.34
CA ASN A 28 5.96 4.02 9.50
C ASN A 28 7.03 5.11 9.69
N GLY A 29 7.09 6.11 8.83
CA GLY A 29 8.15 7.13 8.86
C GLY A 29 8.17 7.96 10.15
N PHE A 30 7.01 8.10 10.83
CA PHE A 30 6.94 8.81 12.10
C PHE A 30 7.60 8.06 13.27
N PHE A 31 7.67 6.73 13.22
CA PHE A 31 8.20 5.89 14.31
C PHE A 31 9.57 5.27 14.00
N ALA A 32 9.94 5.23 12.72
CA ALA A 32 11.15 4.54 12.28
C ALA A 32 12.43 5.18 12.82
N ASP A 33 13.37 4.33 13.21
CA ASP A 33 14.74 4.75 13.59
C ASP A 33 15.66 4.79 12.37
N TYR A 34 15.32 4.05 11.30
CA TYR A 34 16.08 3.97 10.06
C TYR A 34 15.19 4.13 8.84
N TYR A 35 15.72 4.77 7.81
CA TYR A 35 15.06 5.01 6.53
C TYR A 35 15.89 4.48 5.38
N VAL A 36 15.32 3.67 4.52
CA VAL A 36 15.88 3.40 3.20
C VAL A 36 15.45 4.51 2.27
N VAL A 37 16.37 5.39 1.92
CA VAL A 37 16.08 6.61 1.16
C VAL A 37 16.61 6.50 -0.26
N ALA A 38 15.71 6.58 -1.24
CA ALA A 38 16.11 6.82 -2.62
C ALA A 38 16.49 8.30 -2.78
N CYS A 39 17.73 8.57 -3.17
CA CYS A 39 18.25 9.93 -3.34
C CYS A 39 19.06 10.04 -4.63
N ARG A 40 19.27 11.26 -5.07
CA ARG A 40 20.10 11.56 -6.22
C ARG A 40 21.54 11.77 -5.81
N THR A 41 22.43 10.93 -6.32
CA THR A 41 23.88 11.01 -6.13
C THR A 41 24.61 11.35 -7.43
N GLY A 42 23.91 11.24 -8.56
CA GLY A 42 24.47 11.49 -9.89
C GLY A 42 23.52 12.30 -10.79
N GLY A 43 23.74 12.21 -12.09
CA GLY A 43 23.01 12.96 -13.11
C GLY A 43 21.51 12.60 -13.20
N LYS A 44 20.84 13.13 -14.25
CA LYS A 44 19.40 12.90 -14.50
C LYS A 44 19.11 11.43 -14.85
N GLY A 45 17.86 11.03 -14.63
CA GLY A 45 17.37 9.68 -14.93
C GLY A 45 17.62 8.67 -13.82
N GLY A 46 17.33 7.40 -14.09
CA GLY A 46 17.44 6.29 -13.12
C GLY A 46 18.88 5.98 -12.73
N LYS A 47 19.84 6.21 -13.64
CA LYS A 47 21.28 5.99 -13.40
C LYS A 47 21.93 7.01 -12.44
N GLY A 48 21.21 8.00 -11.95
CA GLY A 48 21.70 8.93 -10.95
C GLY A 48 21.07 8.72 -9.57
N ILE A 49 20.38 7.61 -9.35
CA ILE A 49 19.69 7.30 -8.10
C ILE A 49 20.45 6.25 -7.33
N SER A 50 20.68 6.53 -6.04
CA SER A 50 21.20 5.58 -5.06
C SER A 50 20.17 5.30 -3.97
N LEU A 51 20.32 4.17 -3.30
CA LEU A 51 19.62 3.87 -2.05
C LEU A 51 20.61 4.04 -0.90
N VAL A 52 20.20 4.76 0.13
CA VAL A 52 21.02 4.96 1.34
C VAL A 52 20.24 4.54 2.58
N LEU A 53 20.93 3.99 3.55
CA LEU A 53 20.39 3.76 4.88
C LEU A 53 20.67 5.01 5.73
N ALA A 54 19.62 5.77 6.02
CA ALA A 54 19.67 6.97 6.84
C ALA A 54 19.15 6.66 8.25
N GLU A 55 19.89 7.00 9.27
CA GLU A 55 19.47 6.90 10.66
C GLU A 55 18.73 8.16 11.08
N HIS A 56 17.69 8.00 11.93
CA HIS A 56 16.99 9.14 12.51
C HIS A 56 17.91 9.92 13.45
N ASN A 57 17.99 11.23 13.22
CA ASN A 57 18.74 12.16 14.08
C ASN A 57 17.94 13.45 14.25
N ASN A 58 17.56 13.77 15.47
CA ASN A 58 16.69 14.88 15.83
C ASN A 58 17.20 16.27 15.38
N GLY A 59 18.49 16.43 15.09
CA GLY A 59 19.04 17.69 14.59
C GLY A 59 18.98 17.83 13.07
N PHE A 60 18.79 16.72 12.33
CA PHE A 60 18.93 16.68 10.87
C PHE A 60 17.76 15.98 10.18
N VAL A 61 16.86 15.35 10.93
CA VAL A 61 15.68 14.68 10.42
C VAL A 61 14.46 15.17 11.17
N ASP A 62 13.63 15.92 10.47
CA ASP A 62 12.35 16.39 10.98
C ASP A 62 11.22 15.56 10.38
N ARG A 63 10.27 15.12 11.21
CA ARG A 63 9.18 14.23 10.82
C ARG A 63 7.84 14.71 11.35
N HIS A 64 6.91 14.88 10.42
CA HIS A 64 5.55 15.30 10.71
C HIS A 64 4.56 14.19 10.37
N LYS A 65 3.80 13.75 11.37
CA LYS A 65 2.71 12.80 11.15
C LYS A 65 1.64 13.40 10.27
N ILE A 66 1.18 12.64 9.28
CA ILE A 66 0.09 13.05 8.40
C ILE A 66 -1.21 12.46 8.94
N GLU A 67 -2.22 13.32 9.18
CA GLU A 67 -3.56 12.88 9.52
C GLU A 67 -4.25 12.30 8.28
N THR A 68 -4.66 11.04 8.38
CA THR A 68 -5.21 10.27 7.27
C THR A 68 -6.66 9.87 7.52
N GLN A 69 -7.44 9.67 6.46
CA GLN A 69 -8.84 9.22 6.51
C GLN A 69 -8.97 7.88 7.25
N GLY A 70 -8.14 6.90 6.91
CA GLY A 70 -8.05 5.58 7.53
C GLY A 70 -6.58 5.22 7.81
N MET A 71 -6.31 3.97 8.22
CA MET A 71 -4.95 3.48 8.53
C MET A 71 -4.19 4.39 9.49
N ARG A 72 -4.87 4.97 10.48
CA ARG A 72 -4.31 6.02 11.37
C ARG A 72 -3.11 5.57 12.19
N GLY A 73 -2.97 4.26 12.41
CA GLY A 73 -1.82 3.65 13.07
C GLY A 73 -0.60 3.44 12.17
N SER A 74 -0.70 3.76 10.87
CA SER A 74 0.39 3.53 9.91
C SER A 74 1.62 4.41 10.12
N GLY A 75 1.51 5.49 10.90
CA GLY A 75 2.60 6.45 11.08
C GLY A 75 3.04 7.12 9.79
N SER A 76 2.12 7.27 8.82
CA SER A 76 2.41 7.98 7.57
C SER A 76 2.88 9.40 7.87
N SER A 77 3.99 9.80 7.27
CA SER A 77 4.63 11.06 7.59
C SER A 77 5.22 11.77 6.37
N LEU A 78 5.43 13.07 6.57
CA LEU A 78 6.38 13.89 5.82
C LEU A 78 7.69 13.86 6.59
N ILE A 79 8.81 13.65 5.89
CA ILE A 79 10.15 13.60 6.45
C ILE A 79 11.01 14.61 5.70
N ASN A 80 11.65 15.50 6.43
CA ASN A 80 12.64 16.43 5.90
C ASN A 80 14.03 16.02 6.38
N PHE A 81 14.95 15.89 5.45
CA PHE A 81 16.37 15.71 5.71
C PHE A 81 17.07 17.04 5.45
N ASP A 82 17.83 17.50 6.42
CA ASP A 82 18.60 18.75 6.34
C ASP A 82 20.08 18.44 6.59
N GLU A 83 20.83 18.27 5.52
CA GLU A 83 22.26 17.95 5.53
C GLU A 83 22.64 16.78 6.45
N LEU A 84 21.76 15.76 6.55
CA LEU A 84 22.05 14.56 7.34
C LEU A 84 23.27 13.84 6.78
N PHE A 85 24.32 13.72 7.57
CA PHE A 85 25.49 12.93 7.18
C PHE A 85 25.17 11.44 7.18
N VAL A 86 25.43 10.78 6.05
CA VAL A 86 25.28 9.33 5.86
C VAL A 86 26.66 8.78 5.46
N PRO A 87 27.24 7.85 6.24
CA PRO A 87 28.52 7.23 5.89
C PRO A 87 28.50 6.56 4.52
N ALA A 88 29.63 6.53 3.83
CA ALA A 88 29.72 5.89 2.52
C ALA A 88 29.37 4.38 2.56
N SER A 89 29.62 3.72 3.69
CA SER A 89 29.24 2.32 3.95
C SER A 89 27.73 2.07 3.99
N HIS A 90 26.92 3.12 4.16
CA HIS A 90 25.46 3.04 4.20
C HIS A 90 24.80 3.13 2.81
N ILE A 91 25.56 3.16 1.72
CA ILE A 91 25.04 2.94 0.37
C ILE A 91 24.57 1.49 0.26
N LEU A 92 23.30 1.30 -0.09
CA LEU A 92 22.71 -0.03 -0.32
C LEU A 92 22.95 -0.44 -1.78
N GLY A 93 23.79 -1.44 -1.97
CA GLY A 93 24.24 -1.88 -3.28
C GLY A 93 25.34 -1.00 -3.87
N ARG A 94 25.14 -0.47 -5.07
CA ARG A 94 26.12 0.38 -5.77
C ARG A 94 25.58 1.80 -5.91
N GLU A 95 26.48 2.77 -5.81
CA GLU A 95 26.16 4.16 -6.11
C GLU A 95 25.60 4.28 -7.54
N ASN A 96 24.55 5.08 -7.72
CA ASN A 96 23.86 5.32 -8.99
C ASN A 96 23.15 4.08 -9.61
N ASP A 97 22.98 2.97 -8.88
CA ASP A 97 22.25 1.76 -9.33
C ASP A 97 21.02 1.44 -8.45
N GLY A 98 20.56 2.40 -7.64
CA GLY A 98 19.42 2.22 -6.71
C GLY A 98 18.08 2.06 -7.40
N PHE A 99 17.91 2.53 -8.63
CA PHE A 99 16.62 2.47 -9.34
C PHE A 99 16.10 1.04 -9.53
N LYS A 100 16.99 0.08 -9.81
CA LYS A 100 16.62 -1.34 -9.95
C LYS A 100 16.04 -1.91 -8.64
N GLY A 101 16.64 -1.54 -7.48
CA GLY A 101 16.13 -1.94 -6.18
C GLY A 101 14.71 -1.44 -5.91
N ILE A 102 14.43 -0.19 -6.29
CA ILE A 102 13.09 0.40 -6.17
C ILE A 102 12.07 -0.39 -7.02
N VAL A 103 12.38 -0.61 -8.30
CA VAL A 103 11.45 -1.27 -9.23
C VAL A 103 11.20 -2.72 -8.83
N SER A 104 12.23 -3.44 -8.36
CA SER A 104 12.07 -4.83 -7.93
C SER A 104 11.11 -5.00 -6.74
N ASN A 105 11.06 -4.01 -5.85
CA ASN A 105 10.16 -4.03 -4.69
C ASN A 105 8.69 -3.78 -5.06
N PHE A 106 8.41 -3.01 -6.10
CA PHE A 106 7.03 -2.63 -6.46
C PHE A 106 6.11 -3.81 -6.75
N ASN A 107 6.61 -4.86 -7.38
CA ASN A 107 5.78 -6.04 -7.66
C ASN A 107 5.37 -6.77 -6.37
N HIS A 108 6.27 -6.85 -5.37
CA HIS A 108 5.96 -7.41 -4.06
C HIS A 108 4.93 -6.58 -3.30
N GLU A 109 5.09 -5.26 -3.28
CA GLU A 109 4.13 -4.35 -2.64
C GLU A 109 2.75 -4.46 -3.28
N ARG A 110 2.68 -4.49 -4.62
CA ARG A 110 1.41 -4.65 -5.34
C ARG A 110 0.75 -5.99 -5.03
N LEU A 111 1.50 -7.08 -5.00
CA LEU A 111 0.96 -8.40 -4.61
C LEU A 111 0.42 -8.39 -3.18
N ALA A 112 1.12 -7.76 -2.24
CA ALA A 112 0.65 -7.62 -0.87
C ALA A 112 -0.68 -6.85 -0.80
N ILE A 113 -0.82 -5.76 -1.58
CA ILE A 113 -2.06 -4.99 -1.68
C ILE A 113 -3.18 -5.85 -2.28
N ILE A 114 -2.90 -6.61 -3.36
CA ILE A 114 -3.88 -7.51 -4.00
C ILE A 114 -4.43 -8.53 -3.01
N TYR A 115 -3.55 -9.22 -2.28
CA TYR A 115 -3.97 -10.23 -1.30
C TYR A 115 -4.82 -9.64 -0.16
N GLN A 116 -4.44 -8.48 0.33
CA GLN A 116 -5.20 -7.78 1.36
C GLN A 116 -6.56 -7.32 0.84
N ALA A 117 -6.62 -6.69 -0.33
CA ALA A 117 -7.87 -6.24 -0.93
C ALA A 117 -8.82 -7.41 -1.20
N LEU A 118 -8.32 -8.53 -1.73
CA LEU A 118 -9.07 -9.75 -1.94
C LEU A 118 -9.64 -10.30 -0.63
N ARG A 119 -8.80 -10.42 0.42
CA ARG A 119 -9.28 -10.95 1.71
C ARG A 119 -10.28 -10.01 2.38
N LEU A 120 -10.07 -8.70 2.35
CA LEU A 120 -11.00 -7.74 2.91
C LEU A 120 -12.33 -7.72 2.18
N SER A 121 -12.33 -7.91 0.85
CA SER A 121 -13.56 -8.09 0.06
C SER A 121 -14.35 -9.32 0.51
N ARG A 122 -13.69 -10.46 0.74
CA ARG A 122 -14.32 -11.66 1.28
C ARG A 122 -14.90 -11.44 2.68
N VAL A 123 -14.17 -10.75 3.55
CA VAL A 123 -14.65 -10.39 4.90
C VAL A 123 -15.95 -9.60 4.83
N VAL A 124 -16.04 -8.62 3.92
CA VAL A 124 -17.28 -7.85 3.74
C VAL A 124 -18.43 -8.75 3.30
N ILE A 125 -18.20 -9.66 2.35
CA ILE A 125 -19.25 -10.60 1.88
C ILE A 125 -19.69 -11.52 3.01
N GLU A 126 -18.75 -12.10 3.76
CA GLU A 126 -19.02 -12.99 4.91
C GLU A 126 -19.90 -12.27 5.96
N ASP A 127 -19.55 -11.02 6.29
CA ASP A 127 -20.33 -10.21 7.23
C ASP A 127 -21.71 -9.87 6.70
N CYS A 128 -21.81 -9.49 5.41
CA CYS A 128 -23.08 -9.18 4.78
C CYS A 128 -24.02 -10.39 4.70
N MET A 129 -23.50 -11.57 4.39
CA MET A 129 -24.26 -12.83 4.39
C MET A 129 -24.78 -13.13 5.78
N SER A 130 -23.92 -13.08 6.80
CA SER A 130 -24.31 -13.30 8.20
C SER A 130 -25.39 -12.32 8.65
N TRP A 131 -25.22 -11.05 8.35
CA TRP A 131 -26.19 -10.00 8.69
C TRP A 131 -27.52 -10.19 7.95
N ALA A 132 -27.49 -10.48 6.66
CA ALA A 132 -28.69 -10.65 5.85
C ALA A 132 -29.58 -11.84 6.30
N HIS A 133 -28.97 -12.85 6.89
CA HIS A 133 -29.70 -13.98 7.51
C HIS A 133 -30.27 -13.67 8.91
N GLN A 134 -29.75 -12.64 9.59
CA GLN A 134 -30.19 -12.27 10.94
C GLN A 134 -31.24 -11.16 10.93
N ARG A 135 -31.09 -10.16 10.05
CA ARG A 135 -31.93 -8.97 10.00
C ARG A 135 -33.24 -9.25 9.31
N GLU A 136 -34.33 -8.80 9.90
CA GLU A 136 -35.66 -8.82 9.32
C GLU A 136 -36.14 -7.40 8.98
N THR A 137 -36.78 -7.27 7.82
CA THR A 137 -37.41 -6.03 7.33
C THR A 137 -38.64 -6.39 6.54
N PHE A 138 -39.74 -5.65 6.72
CA PHE A 138 -41.03 -5.91 6.05
C PHE A 138 -41.54 -7.34 6.23
N GLY A 139 -41.31 -7.96 7.39
CA GLY A 139 -41.78 -9.29 7.75
C GLY A 139 -41.01 -10.48 7.18
N VAL A 140 -39.89 -10.24 6.47
CA VAL A 140 -39.01 -11.28 5.91
C VAL A 140 -37.54 -10.99 6.23
N LYS A 141 -36.70 -12.01 6.13
CA LYS A 141 -35.25 -11.83 6.32
C LYS A 141 -34.67 -11.00 5.18
N LEU A 142 -33.64 -10.20 5.50
CA LEU A 142 -33.02 -9.30 4.54
C LEU A 142 -32.51 -10.04 3.29
N ILE A 143 -32.01 -11.28 3.44
CA ILE A 143 -31.56 -12.14 2.34
C ILE A 143 -32.68 -12.50 1.35
N GLU A 144 -33.94 -12.46 1.76
CA GLU A 144 -35.07 -12.79 0.91
C GLU A 144 -35.42 -11.68 -0.10
N HIS A 145 -34.92 -10.46 0.12
CA HIS A 145 -35.08 -9.37 -0.84
C HIS A 145 -34.20 -9.57 -2.06
N ALA A 146 -34.79 -9.51 -3.26
CA ALA A 146 -34.10 -9.74 -4.52
C ALA A 146 -32.88 -8.80 -4.73
N VAL A 147 -33.00 -7.52 -4.33
CA VAL A 147 -31.94 -6.53 -4.44
C VAL A 147 -30.72 -6.89 -3.58
N ILE A 148 -30.93 -7.49 -2.41
CA ILE A 148 -29.84 -7.91 -1.52
C ILE A 148 -29.11 -9.11 -2.13
N ARG A 149 -29.85 -10.11 -2.63
CA ARG A 149 -29.25 -11.25 -3.35
C ARG A 149 -28.46 -10.81 -4.58
N GLN A 150 -28.99 -9.85 -5.35
CA GLN A 150 -28.30 -9.29 -6.50
C GLN A 150 -26.96 -8.65 -6.10
N LYS A 151 -26.95 -7.80 -5.06
CA LYS A 151 -25.72 -7.17 -4.55
C LYS A 151 -24.69 -8.22 -4.13
N LEU A 152 -25.09 -9.20 -3.34
CA LEU A 152 -24.22 -10.29 -2.90
C LEU A 152 -23.69 -11.11 -4.09
N GLY A 153 -24.54 -11.40 -5.10
CA GLY A 153 -24.15 -12.10 -6.31
C GLY A 153 -23.08 -11.34 -7.12
N VAL A 154 -23.26 -10.02 -7.29
CA VAL A 154 -22.28 -9.16 -8.00
C VAL A 154 -20.95 -9.10 -7.24
N MET A 155 -21.00 -8.92 -5.92
CA MET A 155 -19.78 -8.89 -5.08
C MET A 155 -19.04 -10.22 -5.16
N SER A 156 -19.73 -11.35 -5.00
CA SER A 156 -19.15 -12.69 -5.05
C SER A 156 -18.54 -12.99 -6.41
N GLY A 157 -19.25 -12.70 -7.50
CA GLY A 157 -18.73 -12.92 -8.85
C GLY A 157 -17.42 -12.17 -9.13
N ARG A 158 -17.33 -10.90 -8.69
CA ARG A 158 -16.09 -10.13 -8.82
C ARG A 158 -14.95 -10.69 -7.98
N VAL A 159 -15.23 -11.12 -6.76
CA VAL A 159 -14.24 -11.69 -5.86
C VAL A 159 -13.73 -13.03 -6.37
N GLU A 160 -14.61 -13.90 -6.91
CA GLU A 160 -14.20 -15.17 -7.50
C GLU A 160 -13.34 -14.99 -8.77
N ALA A 161 -13.71 -14.05 -9.65
CA ALA A 161 -12.89 -13.70 -10.81
C ALA A 161 -11.49 -13.17 -10.39
N LEU A 162 -11.45 -12.30 -9.37
CA LEU A 162 -10.20 -11.81 -8.82
C LEU A 162 -9.37 -12.94 -8.21
N GLN A 163 -9.99 -13.86 -7.47
CA GLN A 163 -9.30 -15.02 -6.88
C GLN A 163 -8.64 -15.89 -7.94
N ALA A 164 -9.35 -16.19 -9.03
CA ALA A 164 -8.82 -16.97 -10.14
C ALA A 164 -7.58 -16.28 -10.76
N TRP A 165 -7.67 -14.97 -11.00
CA TRP A 165 -6.55 -14.19 -11.52
C TRP A 165 -5.35 -14.15 -10.56
N VAL A 166 -5.61 -13.98 -9.28
CA VAL A 166 -4.56 -13.99 -8.24
C VAL A 166 -3.86 -15.34 -8.16
N ASN A 167 -4.60 -16.46 -8.27
CA ASN A 167 -4.03 -17.80 -8.28
C ASN A 167 -3.11 -18.01 -9.50
N ASP A 168 -3.53 -17.55 -10.68
CA ASP A 168 -2.73 -17.62 -11.90
C ASP A 168 -1.43 -16.79 -11.76
N LEU A 169 -1.53 -15.55 -11.28
CA LEU A 169 -0.36 -14.69 -11.04
C LEU A 169 0.61 -15.31 -10.01
N ALA A 170 0.09 -15.89 -8.93
CA ALA A 170 0.90 -16.54 -7.91
C ALA A 170 1.62 -17.78 -8.48
N TYR A 171 0.94 -18.57 -9.30
CA TYR A 171 1.54 -19.71 -9.99
C TYR A 171 2.66 -19.27 -10.94
N GLN A 172 2.39 -18.28 -11.80
CA GLN A 172 3.40 -17.74 -12.71
C GLN A 172 4.59 -17.13 -11.96
N TYR A 173 4.34 -16.39 -10.88
CA TYR A 173 5.39 -15.77 -10.06
C TYR A 173 6.30 -16.81 -9.40
N LYS A 174 5.75 -17.97 -9.00
CA LYS A 174 6.49 -19.09 -8.40
C LYS A 174 7.28 -19.90 -9.41
N THR A 175 6.75 -20.06 -10.64
CA THR A 175 7.31 -20.97 -11.64
C THR A 175 8.31 -20.31 -12.60
N LEU A 176 8.17 -19.01 -12.84
CA LEU A 176 9.10 -18.26 -13.70
C LEU A 176 10.44 -17.99 -12.97
N PRO A 177 11.56 -17.99 -13.68
CA PRO A 177 12.81 -17.48 -13.15
C PRO A 177 12.65 -16.04 -12.64
N PRO A 178 13.28 -15.64 -11.52
CA PRO A 178 13.05 -14.34 -10.88
C PRO A 178 13.16 -13.13 -11.80
N GLN A 179 14.16 -13.11 -12.68
CA GLN A 179 14.35 -12.02 -13.65
C GLN A 179 13.22 -11.96 -14.68
N GLN A 180 12.73 -13.10 -15.14
CA GLN A 180 11.60 -13.17 -16.08
C GLN A 180 10.30 -12.78 -15.41
N ALA A 181 10.05 -13.24 -14.17
CA ALA A 181 8.89 -12.86 -13.39
C ALA A 181 8.82 -11.33 -13.20
N MET A 182 9.94 -10.70 -12.85
CA MET A 182 10.02 -9.26 -12.67
C MET A 182 9.61 -8.49 -13.94
N ILE A 183 10.05 -8.94 -15.11
CA ILE A 183 9.80 -8.25 -16.39
C ILE A 183 8.40 -8.57 -16.92
N LYS A 184 8.03 -9.87 -16.97
CA LYS A 184 6.80 -10.32 -17.62
C LYS A 184 5.54 -10.04 -16.78
N LEU A 185 5.64 -10.09 -15.45
CA LEU A 185 4.49 -9.97 -14.56
C LEU A 185 4.25 -8.54 -14.05
N GLY A 186 5.14 -7.59 -14.32
CA GLY A 186 5.00 -6.22 -13.84
C GLY A 186 3.69 -5.55 -14.27
N GLY A 187 3.33 -5.66 -15.55
CA GLY A 187 2.07 -5.17 -16.12
C GLY A 187 0.85 -5.91 -15.57
N PRO A 188 0.77 -7.25 -15.70
CA PRO A 188 -0.31 -8.06 -15.15
C PRO A 188 -0.57 -7.83 -13.66
N ILE A 189 0.49 -7.75 -12.82
CA ILE A 189 0.37 -7.47 -11.38
C ILE A 189 -0.18 -6.05 -11.16
N ALA A 190 0.29 -5.05 -11.91
CA ALA A 190 -0.21 -3.68 -11.78
C ALA A 190 -1.70 -3.58 -12.15
N THR A 191 -2.13 -4.21 -13.22
CA THR A 191 -3.54 -4.25 -13.65
C THR A 191 -4.41 -5.02 -12.66
N CYS A 192 -3.92 -6.17 -12.18
CA CYS A 192 -4.62 -6.94 -11.14
C CYS A 192 -4.77 -6.14 -9.85
N LYS A 193 -3.76 -5.34 -9.47
CA LYS A 193 -3.85 -4.46 -8.29
C LYS A 193 -4.97 -3.44 -8.43
N ALA A 194 -5.08 -2.75 -9.55
CA ALA A 194 -6.17 -1.81 -9.81
C ALA A 194 -7.54 -2.51 -9.73
N TYR A 195 -7.70 -3.65 -10.40
CA TYR A 195 -8.93 -4.43 -10.34
C TYR A 195 -9.27 -4.91 -8.91
N ALA A 196 -8.27 -5.32 -8.12
CA ALA A 196 -8.45 -5.77 -6.74
C ALA A 196 -8.98 -4.65 -5.85
N THR A 197 -8.42 -3.45 -5.96
CA THR A 197 -8.84 -2.30 -5.15
C THR A 197 -10.21 -1.76 -5.56
N GLN A 198 -10.54 -1.76 -6.85
CA GLN A 198 -11.90 -1.46 -7.34
C GLN A 198 -12.93 -2.50 -6.86
N THR A 199 -12.55 -3.77 -6.82
CA THR A 199 -13.41 -4.83 -6.28
C THR A 199 -13.64 -4.62 -4.78
N MET A 200 -12.60 -4.29 -4.01
CA MET A 200 -12.71 -3.97 -2.60
C MET A 200 -13.60 -2.74 -2.35
N GLU A 201 -13.46 -1.70 -3.15
CA GLU A 201 -14.30 -0.50 -3.06
C GLU A 201 -15.77 -0.81 -3.33
N LEU A 202 -16.07 -1.59 -4.37
CA LEU A 202 -17.42 -2.04 -4.66
C LEU A 202 -17.98 -2.86 -3.50
N CYS A 203 -17.23 -3.84 -2.99
CA CYS A 203 -17.68 -4.67 -1.86
C CYS A 203 -17.94 -3.82 -0.61
N ALA A 204 -17.04 -2.90 -0.28
CA ALA A 204 -17.19 -2.02 0.88
C ALA A 204 -18.43 -1.12 0.76
N ARG A 205 -18.66 -0.53 -0.40
CA ARG A 205 -19.82 0.32 -0.68
C ARG A 205 -21.13 -0.46 -0.61
N GLU A 206 -21.22 -1.59 -1.30
CA GLU A 206 -22.43 -2.42 -1.29
C GLU A 206 -22.66 -3.05 0.08
N GLY A 207 -21.58 -3.46 0.78
CA GLY A 207 -21.66 -3.95 2.15
C GLY A 207 -22.17 -2.89 3.12
N SER A 208 -21.68 -1.66 2.99
CA SER A 208 -22.20 -0.52 3.78
C SER A 208 -23.70 -0.33 3.55
N GLN A 209 -24.16 -0.43 2.31
CA GLN A 209 -25.59 -0.31 1.99
C GLN A 209 -26.43 -1.46 2.56
N ILE A 210 -25.92 -2.70 2.56
CA ILE A 210 -26.59 -3.87 3.15
C ILE A 210 -26.73 -3.73 4.68
N PHE A 211 -25.70 -3.20 5.36
CA PHE A 211 -25.74 -2.95 6.80
C PHE A 211 -26.58 -1.72 7.19
N GLY A 212 -26.76 -0.78 6.24
CA GLY A 212 -27.44 0.48 6.50
C GLY A 212 -26.75 1.32 7.58
N GLY A 213 -27.50 1.96 8.46
CA GLY A 213 -26.97 2.84 9.51
C GLY A 213 -25.93 2.21 10.44
N LEU A 214 -25.94 0.88 10.60
CA LEU A 214 -24.92 0.18 11.41
C LEU A 214 -23.50 0.31 10.85
N SER A 215 -23.34 0.42 9.54
CA SER A 215 -22.05 0.62 8.90
C SER A 215 -21.63 2.09 8.81
N TYR A 216 -22.46 3.01 9.27
CA TYR A 216 -22.13 4.43 9.36
C TYR A 216 -21.59 4.79 10.76
N THR A 217 -21.71 3.88 11.72
CA THR A 217 -21.22 4.03 13.08
C THR A 217 -19.93 3.23 13.29
N ARG A 218 -19.01 3.79 14.07
CA ARG A 218 -17.78 3.08 14.47
C ARG A 218 -18.12 2.03 15.54
N GLY A 219 -17.72 0.77 15.29
CA GLY A 219 -17.98 -0.33 16.22
C GLY A 219 -19.30 -1.05 15.97
N GLY A 220 -19.64 -2.00 16.86
CA GLY A 220 -20.81 -2.84 16.71
C GLY A 220 -20.75 -3.79 15.49
N LYS A 221 -21.90 -4.32 15.08
CA LYS A 221 -22.01 -5.33 14.03
C LYS A 221 -21.53 -4.84 12.64
N GLY A 222 -21.70 -3.56 12.34
CA GLY A 222 -21.29 -2.95 11.07
C GLY A 222 -19.88 -2.33 11.08
N GLY A 223 -19.21 -2.28 12.23
CA GLY A 223 -17.98 -1.53 12.41
C GLY A 223 -16.80 -2.04 11.58
N ARG A 224 -16.79 -3.33 11.22
CA ARG A 224 -15.76 -3.91 10.34
C ARG A 224 -15.94 -3.44 8.90
N VAL A 225 -17.18 -3.40 8.41
CA VAL A 225 -17.53 -2.87 7.09
C VAL A 225 -17.26 -1.37 7.02
N GLU A 226 -17.64 -0.60 8.05
CA GLU A 226 -17.32 0.83 8.18
C GLU A 226 -15.81 1.05 8.04
N ARG A 227 -15.00 0.31 8.80
CA ARG A 227 -13.55 0.45 8.76
C ARG A 227 -12.97 0.15 7.39
N ILE A 228 -13.39 -0.95 6.77
CA ILE A 228 -12.93 -1.32 5.43
C ILE A 228 -13.29 -0.21 4.42
N TYR A 229 -14.51 0.36 4.50
CA TYR A 229 -14.95 1.41 3.59
C TYR A 229 -14.11 2.70 3.70
N ARG A 230 -13.82 3.18 4.89
CA ARG A 230 -12.95 4.37 5.07
C ARG A 230 -11.46 4.11 4.77
N GLU A 231 -11.01 2.84 4.74
CA GLU A 231 -9.63 2.47 4.49
C GLU A 231 -9.34 2.11 3.02
N VAL A 232 -10.35 1.91 2.18
CA VAL A 232 -10.19 1.53 0.75
C VAL A 232 -9.16 2.39 0.03
N ARG A 233 -9.17 3.71 0.23
CA ARG A 233 -8.24 4.61 -0.47
C ARG A 233 -6.78 4.40 -0.10
N ALA A 234 -6.51 3.87 1.09
CA ALA A 234 -5.15 3.49 1.50
C ALA A 234 -4.58 2.30 0.70
N PHE A 235 -5.44 1.49 0.09
CA PHE A 235 -5.07 0.40 -0.81
C PHE A 235 -5.09 0.82 -2.29
N ALA A 236 -6.04 1.68 -2.66
CA ALA A 236 -6.25 2.08 -4.06
C ALA A 236 -5.17 3.01 -4.60
N ILE A 237 -4.66 3.93 -3.77
CA ILE A 237 -3.71 4.97 -4.20
C ILE A 237 -2.27 4.45 -4.33
N PRO A 238 -1.66 3.75 -3.34
CA PRO A 238 -0.27 3.32 -3.42
C PRO A 238 -0.06 2.18 -4.42
N GLY A 239 1.17 2.00 -4.84
CA GLY A 239 1.57 0.93 -5.76
C GLY A 239 1.13 1.11 -7.21
N GLY A 240 0.55 2.23 -7.57
CA GLY A 240 -0.10 2.55 -8.84
C GLY A 240 -1.59 2.75 -8.64
N SER A 241 -2.08 3.98 -8.89
CA SER A 241 -3.50 4.30 -8.78
C SER A 241 -4.31 3.70 -9.92
N GLU A 242 -5.60 3.65 -9.71
CA GLU A 242 -6.63 3.25 -10.67
C GLU A 242 -6.67 4.17 -11.89
#